data_690c518d86874084e5078a685e892531
#
_entry.id   690c518d86874084e5078a685e892531
#
_cell.length_a   1.000
_cell.length_b   1.000
_cell.length_c   1.000
_cell.angle_alpha   90.00
_cell.angle_beta   90.00
_cell.angle_gamma   90.00
#
_symmetry.space_group_name_H-M   'P 1'
#
loop_
_entity.id
_entity.type
_entity.pdbx_description
1 polymer ?
#
loop_
_entity_poly.entity_id
_entity_poly.type
_entity_poly.pdbx_seq_one_letter_code
_entity_poly.pdbx_strand_id
1 'polypeptide(L)'
;RSRPEHLLLLLLRCLALGLLALGFSRPFLRKTAPNDVASGQAKRIVVLVDVSASMRRAGLWPEARDRVAAVLRTVTPVDQVAVYTFGRQASPLVSFEEWKAALPDARSALVASRLDATAPGWSGTHLGNALISAAEALSDADAEMKTAPGPRRIVLVSDLQAGSALDSLQAYDWPKGLELQVEPLKARNPTNAGLQLVADSRDADSQAAVAVRVRVSNAADSTREQFRVGWARADGGDFAGAAVDAYVPPGQSRVMAVPVPANATGLQQIVLRGDDEDFDNRVYVMPPEKQQLSVAYFGSDAADDIHQPLFFLQRALPDNPHL
;
A
#
# COMPACT_ATOMS: atom_id res chain seq x y z
N ARG A 1 -51.62 -32.30 -13.09
CA ARG A 1 -51.68 -30.94 -12.50
C ARG A 1 -51.56 -31.10 -10.99
N SER A 2 -50.33 -31.00 -10.45
CA SER A 2 -50.10 -31.02 -9.02
C SER A 2 -50.52 -29.67 -8.44
N ARG A 3 -51.50 -29.64 -7.60
CA ARG A 3 -51.85 -28.46 -6.77
C ARG A 3 -50.83 -28.38 -5.64
N PRO A 4 -50.23 -27.21 -5.37
CA PRO A 4 -49.36 -27.08 -4.22
C PRO A 4 -50.19 -27.11 -2.93
N GLU A 5 -50.23 -28.29 -2.28
CA GLU A 5 -51.04 -28.54 -1.07
C GLU A 5 -50.53 -27.74 0.17
N HIS A 6 -49.34 -27.12 0.10
CA HIS A 6 -48.74 -26.38 1.21
C HIS A 6 -48.18 -25.00 0.76
N LEU A 7 -49.05 -24.18 0.21
CA LEU A 7 -48.69 -22.87 -0.31
C LEU A 7 -48.11 -21.96 0.81
N LEU A 8 -48.63 -22.08 2.01
CA LEU A 8 -48.14 -21.39 3.21
C LEU A 8 -46.71 -21.81 3.58
N LEU A 9 -46.42 -23.11 3.49
CA LEU A 9 -45.10 -23.66 3.81
C LEU A 9 -44.04 -23.26 2.74
N LEU A 10 -44.44 -23.16 1.49
CA LEU A 10 -43.63 -22.65 0.40
C LEU A 10 -43.30 -21.18 0.62
N LEU A 11 -44.29 -20.36 0.98
CA LEU A 11 -44.13 -18.93 1.24
C LEU A 11 -43.20 -18.68 2.43
N LEU A 12 -43.31 -19.48 3.51
CA LEU A 12 -42.44 -19.40 4.68
C LEU A 12 -41.00 -19.75 4.35
N ARG A 13 -40.77 -20.76 3.50
CA ARG A 13 -39.44 -21.12 3.01
C ARG A 13 -38.81 -20.01 2.14
N CYS A 14 -39.58 -19.43 1.22
CA CYS A 14 -39.13 -18.31 0.41
C CYS A 14 -38.82 -17.08 1.25
N LEU A 15 -39.63 -16.79 2.26
CA LEU A 15 -39.41 -15.70 3.22
C LEU A 15 -38.11 -15.95 4.02
N ALA A 16 -37.90 -17.14 4.55
CA ALA A 16 -36.69 -17.49 5.28
C ALA A 16 -35.42 -17.34 4.43
N LEU A 17 -35.45 -17.85 3.18
CA LEU A 17 -34.34 -17.67 2.23
C LEU A 17 -34.13 -16.21 1.88
N GLY A 18 -35.18 -15.42 1.69
CA GLY A 18 -35.10 -14.00 1.43
C GLY A 18 -34.48 -13.21 2.61
N LEU A 19 -34.88 -13.52 3.86
CA LEU A 19 -34.30 -12.93 5.05
C LEU A 19 -32.81 -13.33 5.24
N LEU A 20 -32.50 -14.59 4.94
CA LEU A 20 -31.11 -15.06 4.97
C LEU A 20 -30.25 -14.33 3.93
N ALA A 21 -30.74 -14.21 2.71
CA ALA A 21 -30.06 -13.45 1.65
C ALA A 21 -29.88 -11.98 2.02
N LEU A 22 -30.90 -11.34 2.61
CA LEU A 22 -30.82 -9.96 3.13
C LEU A 22 -29.81 -9.85 4.28
N GLY A 23 -29.72 -10.82 5.17
CA GLY A 23 -28.77 -10.85 6.27
C GLY A 23 -27.32 -10.94 5.77
N PHE A 24 -27.06 -11.73 4.72
CA PHE A 24 -25.74 -11.86 4.10
C PHE A 24 -25.38 -10.70 3.17
N SER A 25 -26.35 -10.03 2.56
CA SER A 25 -26.11 -8.93 1.60
C SER A 25 -25.59 -7.66 2.26
N ARG A 26 -25.62 -7.54 3.62
CA ARG A 26 -25.20 -6.36 4.40
C ARG A 26 -25.60 -5.07 3.67
N PRO A 27 -26.91 -4.78 3.49
CA PRO A 27 -27.33 -3.62 2.71
C PRO A 27 -26.80 -2.34 3.35
N PHE A 28 -25.89 -1.65 2.68
CA PHE A 28 -25.44 -0.33 3.08
C PHE A 28 -26.54 0.67 2.75
N LEU A 29 -27.31 1.04 3.76
CA LEU A 29 -28.19 2.19 3.65
C LEU A 29 -27.32 3.45 3.68
N ARG A 30 -27.07 4.03 2.50
CA ARG A 30 -26.46 5.35 2.40
C ARG A 30 -27.42 6.36 3.06
N LYS A 31 -27.17 6.70 4.31
CA LYS A 31 -27.71 7.93 4.86
C LYS A 31 -26.99 9.07 4.15
N THR A 32 -27.67 9.76 3.24
CA THR A 32 -27.22 11.06 2.76
C THR A 32 -27.14 11.93 4.00
N ALA A 33 -25.93 12.37 4.37
CA ALA A 33 -25.78 13.31 5.47
C ALA A 33 -26.65 14.53 5.16
N PRO A 34 -27.40 15.08 6.13
CA PRO A 34 -28.12 16.31 5.92
C PRO A 34 -27.11 17.36 5.45
N ASN A 35 -27.46 18.12 4.43
CA ASN A 35 -26.67 19.27 3.98
C ASN A 35 -26.55 20.25 5.16
N ASP A 36 -25.42 20.18 5.89
CA ASP A 36 -25.13 21.04 7.06
C ASP A 36 -24.80 22.49 6.66
N VAL A 37 -25.47 23.03 5.65
CA VAL A 37 -25.36 24.45 5.30
C VAL A 37 -26.00 25.35 6.36
N ALA A 38 -26.69 24.76 7.35
CA ALA A 38 -27.55 25.52 8.27
C ALA A 38 -26.96 25.83 9.65
N SER A 39 -25.81 25.25 10.07
CA SER A 39 -25.39 25.39 11.46
C SER A 39 -24.46 26.56 11.77
N GLY A 40 -23.88 27.23 10.79
CA GLY A 40 -22.94 28.37 11.04
C GLY A 40 -21.71 28.00 11.87
N GLN A 41 -21.55 26.73 12.22
CA GLN A 41 -20.42 26.22 13.01
C GLN A 41 -19.22 25.91 12.13
N ALA A 42 -18.03 26.31 12.57
CA ALA A 42 -16.77 25.99 11.91
C ALA A 42 -16.59 24.47 11.82
N LYS A 43 -16.36 23.95 10.62
CA LYS A 43 -16.07 22.54 10.38
C LYS A 43 -14.60 22.25 10.66
N ARG A 44 -14.31 21.00 11.09
CA ARG A 44 -12.95 20.49 11.17
C ARG A 44 -12.76 19.38 10.18
N ILE A 45 -11.77 19.53 9.33
CA ILE A 45 -11.53 18.66 8.21
C ILE A 45 -10.09 18.17 8.25
N VAL A 46 -9.88 16.87 8.23
CA VAL A 46 -8.58 16.28 7.92
C VAL A 46 -8.64 15.73 6.51
N VAL A 47 -7.74 16.18 5.65
CA VAL A 47 -7.54 15.66 4.30
C VAL A 47 -6.40 14.66 4.34
N LEU A 48 -6.69 13.38 4.10
CA LEU A 48 -5.71 12.31 3.97
C LEU A 48 -5.38 12.10 2.49
N VAL A 49 -4.11 12.26 2.13
CA VAL A 49 -3.63 12.12 0.75
C VAL A 49 -2.69 10.93 0.68
N ASP A 50 -3.04 9.97 -0.15
CA ASP A 50 -2.23 8.78 -0.38
C ASP A 50 -0.95 9.13 -1.14
N VAL A 51 0.19 8.70 -0.61
CA VAL A 51 1.52 8.81 -1.23
C VAL A 51 2.22 7.46 -1.33
N SER A 52 1.46 6.38 -1.33
CA SER A 52 1.96 5.02 -1.49
C SER A 52 2.49 4.76 -2.90
N ALA A 53 3.10 3.60 -3.10
CA ALA A 53 3.71 3.22 -4.37
C ALA A 53 2.73 3.24 -5.55
N SER A 54 1.48 2.86 -5.35
CA SER A 54 0.45 2.86 -6.39
C SER A 54 0.17 4.25 -6.97
N MET A 55 0.32 5.30 -6.16
CA MET A 55 0.15 6.69 -6.59
C MET A 55 1.21 7.18 -7.58
N ARG A 56 2.25 6.37 -7.84
CA ARG A 56 3.25 6.61 -8.89
C ARG A 56 2.73 6.28 -10.29
N ARG A 57 1.62 5.56 -10.40
CA ARG A 57 0.97 5.28 -11.70
C ARG A 57 0.65 6.59 -12.42
N ALA A 58 0.78 6.55 -13.74
CA ALA A 58 0.65 7.74 -14.57
C ALA A 58 -0.68 8.49 -14.35
N GLY A 59 -0.57 9.76 -14.01
CA GLY A 59 -1.71 10.66 -13.82
C GLY A 59 -2.37 10.63 -12.46
N LEU A 60 -2.12 9.64 -11.56
CA LEU A 60 -2.77 9.57 -10.25
C LEU A 60 -2.33 10.71 -9.32
N TRP A 61 -1.04 10.98 -9.23
CA TRP A 61 -0.54 12.05 -8.35
C TRP A 61 -1.02 13.46 -8.76
N PRO A 62 -0.96 13.87 -10.02
CA PRO A 62 -1.60 15.11 -10.47
C PRO A 62 -3.10 15.16 -10.14
N GLU A 63 -3.84 14.07 -10.38
CA GLU A 63 -5.27 14.01 -10.07
C GLU A 63 -5.53 14.14 -8.56
N ALA A 64 -4.69 13.53 -7.71
CA ALA A 64 -4.77 13.68 -6.26
C ALA A 64 -4.65 15.15 -5.83
N ARG A 65 -3.68 15.88 -6.38
CA ARG A 65 -3.50 17.31 -6.10
C ARG A 65 -4.71 18.13 -6.55
N ASP A 66 -5.25 17.84 -7.72
CA ASP A 66 -6.45 18.50 -8.23
C ASP A 66 -7.67 18.24 -7.34
N ARG A 67 -7.81 16.99 -6.81
CA ARG A 67 -8.88 16.64 -5.86
C ARG A 67 -8.73 17.39 -4.55
N VAL A 68 -7.52 17.45 -3.99
CA VAL A 68 -7.26 18.25 -2.78
C VAL A 68 -7.60 19.72 -3.03
N ALA A 69 -7.17 20.30 -4.14
CA ALA A 69 -7.51 21.67 -4.50
C ALA A 69 -9.04 21.88 -4.65
N ALA A 70 -9.76 20.90 -5.20
CA ALA A 70 -11.22 20.93 -5.29
C ALA A 70 -11.88 20.90 -3.90
N VAL A 71 -11.40 20.07 -2.98
CA VAL A 71 -11.86 20.01 -1.59
C VAL A 71 -11.63 21.36 -0.90
N LEU A 72 -10.44 21.94 -1.03
CA LEU A 72 -10.10 23.22 -0.40
C LEU A 72 -10.96 24.37 -0.90
N ARG A 73 -11.45 24.35 -2.15
CA ARG A 73 -12.39 25.36 -2.66
C ARG A 73 -13.76 25.33 -1.98
N THR A 74 -14.12 24.20 -1.33
CA THR A 74 -15.38 24.07 -0.59
C THR A 74 -15.27 24.51 0.88
N VAL A 75 -14.04 24.77 1.34
CA VAL A 75 -13.74 25.17 2.71
C VAL A 75 -13.98 26.66 2.90
N THR A 76 -14.65 27.02 3.98
CA THR A 76 -14.89 28.43 4.34
C THR A 76 -13.75 29.01 5.17
N PRO A 77 -13.59 30.34 5.26
CA PRO A 77 -12.53 30.96 6.06
C PRO A 77 -12.56 30.61 7.55
N VAL A 78 -13.72 30.23 8.09
CA VAL A 78 -13.89 29.83 9.50
C VAL A 78 -13.56 28.36 9.77
N ASP A 79 -13.52 27.54 8.71
CA ASP A 79 -13.22 26.11 8.84
C ASP A 79 -11.74 25.86 9.17
N GLN A 80 -11.50 24.82 9.92
CA GLN A 80 -10.15 24.37 10.27
C GLN A 80 -9.82 23.13 9.45
N VAL A 81 -8.68 23.16 8.77
CA VAL A 81 -8.22 22.06 7.94
C VAL A 81 -6.82 21.64 8.36
N ALA A 82 -6.58 20.35 8.42
CA ALA A 82 -5.25 19.78 8.43
C ALA A 82 -5.11 18.83 7.23
N VAL A 83 -3.93 18.79 6.65
CA VAL A 83 -3.62 17.91 5.51
C VAL A 83 -2.53 16.94 5.96
N TYR A 84 -2.79 15.65 5.77
CA TYR A 84 -1.85 14.57 6.05
C TYR A 84 -1.54 13.81 4.78
N THR A 85 -0.30 13.40 4.63
CA THR A 85 0.08 12.38 3.65
C THR A 85 0.22 11.05 4.34
N PHE A 86 -0.11 9.96 3.66
CA PHE A 86 0.02 8.62 4.23
C PHE A 86 0.50 7.59 3.21
N GLY A 87 1.24 6.63 3.71
CA GLY A 87 1.64 5.39 3.07
C GLY A 87 1.68 4.33 4.16
N ARG A 88 2.85 3.97 4.66
CA ARG A 88 2.99 3.10 5.83
C ARG A 88 2.59 3.79 7.13
N GLN A 89 2.82 5.09 7.22
CA GLN A 89 2.45 5.94 8.36
C GLN A 89 1.81 7.22 7.82
N ALA A 90 0.95 7.83 8.64
CA ALA A 90 0.41 9.15 8.36
C ALA A 90 1.35 10.22 8.93
N SER A 91 1.60 11.27 8.16
CA SER A 91 2.44 12.40 8.54
C SER A 91 1.74 13.73 8.22
N PRO A 92 1.75 14.70 9.13
CA PRO A 92 1.15 16.00 8.86
C PRO A 92 1.93 16.73 7.76
N LEU A 93 1.25 17.17 6.73
CA LEU A 93 1.77 18.05 5.69
C LEU A 93 1.49 19.52 6.05
N VAL A 94 0.27 19.80 6.54
CA VAL A 94 -0.15 21.08 7.10
C VAL A 94 -0.98 20.78 8.35
N SER A 95 -0.55 21.29 9.50
CA SER A 95 -1.27 21.11 10.76
C SER A 95 -2.43 22.10 10.91
N PHE A 96 -3.34 21.85 11.87
CA PHE A 96 -4.39 22.80 12.22
C PHE A 96 -3.83 24.15 12.68
N GLU A 97 -2.70 24.15 13.38
CA GLU A 97 -2.04 25.37 13.84
C GLU A 97 -1.48 26.18 12.69
N GLU A 98 -0.75 25.53 11.76
CA GLU A 98 -0.22 26.18 10.55
C GLU A 98 -1.35 26.76 9.69
N TRP A 99 -2.46 26.01 9.53
CA TRP A 99 -3.65 26.47 8.83
C TRP A 99 -4.25 27.72 9.48
N LYS A 100 -4.36 27.71 10.80
CA LYS A 100 -4.90 28.83 11.58
C LYS A 100 -3.99 30.08 11.51
N ALA A 101 -2.67 29.87 11.53
CA ALA A 101 -1.68 30.94 11.43
C ALA A 101 -1.61 31.59 10.04
N ALA A 102 -1.95 30.84 8.99
CA ALA A 102 -1.94 31.33 7.61
C ALA A 102 -3.14 32.23 7.34
N LEU A 103 -2.90 33.28 6.55
CA LEU A 103 -3.98 34.14 6.04
C LEU A 103 -4.97 33.31 5.20
N PRO A 104 -6.29 33.55 5.31
CA PRO A 104 -7.30 32.76 4.61
C PRO A 104 -7.03 32.58 3.11
N ASP A 105 -6.64 33.67 2.42
CA ASP A 105 -6.36 33.63 0.98
C ASP A 105 -5.06 32.89 0.62
N ALA A 106 -4.14 32.73 1.58
CA ALA A 106 -2.86 32.05 1.39
C ALA A 106 -2.92 30.54 1.72
N ARG A 107 -3.99 30.06 2.39
CA ARG A 107 -4.11 28.68 2.87
C ARG A 107 -4.04 27.63 1.77
N SER A 108 -4.81 27.85 0.70
CA SER A 108 -4.81 26.94 -0.45
C SER A 108 -3.45 26.90 -1.15
N ALA A 109 -2.77 28.05 -1.27
CA ALA A 109 -1.44 28.14 -1.86
C ALA A 109 -0.39 27.43 -0.97
N LEU A 110 -0.51 27.53 0.35
CA LEU A 110 0.36 26.80 1.30
C LEU A 110 0.26 25.29 1.09
N VAL A 111 -0.96 24.74 1.03
CA VAL A 111 -1.18 23.29 0.80
C VAL A 111 -0.65 22.89 -0.57
N ALA A 112 -0.95 23.65 -1.62
CA ALA A 112 -0.48 23.37 -2.98
C ALA A 112 1.06 23.31 -3.05
N SER A 113 1.72 24.32 -2.50
CA SER A 113 3.20 24.36 -2.45
C SER A 113 3.82 23.16 -1.73
N ARG A 114 3.22 22.73 -0.61
CA ARG A 114 3.68 21.55 0.14
C ARG A 114 3.45 20.25 -0.62
N LEU A 115 2.30 20.11 -1.30
CA LEU A 115 2.00 18.98 -2.17
C LEU A 115 2.90 18.92 -3.40
N ASP A 116 3.26 20.07 -3.98
CA ASP A 116 4.19 20.15 -5.11
C ASP A 116 5.62 19.71 -4.72
N ALA A 117 6.01 19.95 -3.48
CA ALA A 117 7.28 19.47 -2.92
C ALA A 117 7.23 17.98 -2.50
N THR A 118 6.07 17.36 -2.54
CA THR A 118 5.87 15.95 -2.14
C THR A 118 5.78 15.07 -3.37
N ALA A 119 6.34 13.86 -3.29
CA ALA A 119 6.20 12.83 -4.33
C ALA A 119 5.77 11.50 -3.71
N PRO A 120 4.98 10.69 -4.43
CA PRO A 120 4.65 9.34 -3.99
C PRO A 120 5.90 8.50 -3.76
N GLY A 121 5.92 7.79 -2.62
CA GLY A 121 7.02 6.92 -2.20
C GLY A 121 6.95 5.52 -2.83
N TRP A 122 7.64 4.57 -2.16
CA TRP A 122 7.63 3.15 -2.52
C TRP A 122 7.03 2.29 -1.40
N SER A 123 6.38 2.92 -0.44
CA SER A 123 5.76 2.21 0.68
C SER A 123 4.40 1.62 0.30
N GLY A 124 4.01 0.55 1.00
CA GLY A 124 2.63 0.06 0.96
C GLY A 124 1.67 1.01 1.68
N THR A 125 0.38 0.75 1.52
CA THR A 125 -0.72 1.56 2.05
C THR A 125 -1.27 0.95 3.33
N HIS A 126 -1.08 1.62 4.48
CA HIS A 126 -1.68 1.26 5.76
C HIS A 126 -2.87 2.20 6.05
N LEU A 127 -3.93 2.04 5.27
CA LEU A 127 -5.09 2.92 5.29
C LEU A 127 -5.79 2.96 6.65
N GLY A 128 -5.90 1.81 7.34
CA GLY A 128 -6.50 1.74 8.67
C GLY A 128 -5.79 2.64 9.68
N ASN A 129 -4.46 2.57 9.72
CA ASN A 129 -3.66 3.41 10.62
C ASN A 129 -3.79 4.90 10.28
N ALA A 130 -3.83 5.24 8.99
CA ALA A 130 -3.99 6.61 8.54
C ALA A 130 -5.34 7.21 8.97
N LEU A 131 -6.43 6.43 8.85
CA LEU A 131 -7.76 6.83 9.29
C LEU A 131 -7.83 7.02 10.81
N ILE A 132 -7.19 6.13 11.58
CA ILE A 132 -7.10 6.25 13.05
C ILE A 132 -6.35 7.53 13.41
N SER A 133 -5.16 7.76 12.84
CA SER A 133 -4.38 8.98 13.11
C SER A 133 -5.15 10.26 12.76
N ALA A 134 -5.93 10.27 11.70
CA ALA A 134 -6.77 11.40 11.33
C ALA A 134 -7.93 11.61 12.32
N ALA A 135 -8.54 10.52 12.82
CA ALA A 135 -9.60 10.60 13.81
C ALA A 135 -9.07 11.09 15.16
N GLU A 136 -7.89 10.65 15.57
CA GLU A 136 -7.19 11.12 16.78
C GLU A 136 -6.84 12.61 16.67
N ALA A 137 -6.26 13.05 15.54
CA ALA A 137 -5.95 14.47 15.31
C ALA A 137 -7.17 15.38 15.39
N LEU A 138 -8.35 14.90 14.94
CA LEU A 138 -9.61 15.62 15.09
C LEU A 138 -10.09 15.65 16.55
N SER A 139 -9.87 14.59 17.30
CA SER A 139 -10.27 14.48 18.71
C SER A 139 -9.39 15.34 19.61
N ASP A 140 -8.08 15.37 19.38
CA ASP A 140 -7.13 16.20 20.12
C ASP A 140 -7.40 17.68 19.89
N ALA A 141 -7.66 18.08 18.65
CA ALA A 141 -8.06 19.44 18.32
C ALA A 141 -9.40 19.85 19.00
N ASP A 142 -10.30 18.90 19.30
CA ASP A 142 -11.51 19.15 20.05
C ASP A 142 -11.23 19.40 21.53
N ALA A 143 -10.29 18.66 22.12
CA ALA A 143 -9.94 18.80 23.53
C ALA A 143 -9.30 20.16 23.87
N GLU A 144 -8.60 20.76 22.91
CA GLU A 144 -7.97 22.08 23.06
C GLU A 144 -8.98 23.24 23.00
N MET A 145 -10.18 23.01 22.45
CA MET A 145 -11.17 24.07 22.29
C MET A 145 -12.22 24.07 23.40
N LYS A 146 -12.47 25.25 23.96
CA LYS A 146 -13.49 25.50 25.01
C LYS A 146 -14.95 25.54 24.46
N THR A 147 -15.11 25.43 23.15
CA THR A 147 -16.42 25.50 22.47
C THR A 147 -16.87 24.13 21.99
N ALA A 148 -18.19 23.91 21.92
CA ALA A 148 -18.74 22.66 21.43
C ALA A 148 -18.16 22.32 20.04
N PRO A 149 -17.72 21.06 19.81
CA PRO A 149 -17.10 20.68 18.55
C PRO A 149 -18.09 20.81 17.38
N GLY A 150 -17.66 21.48 16.34
CA GLY A 150 -18.39 21.55 15.06
C GLY A 150 -18.36 20.20 14.31
N PRO A 151 -19.00 20.13 13.13
CA PRO A 151 -18.97 18.94 12.30
C PRO A 151 -17.53 18.52 11.96
N ARG A 152 -17.24 17.22 12.14
CA ARG A 152 -15.93 16.63 11.90
C ARG A 152 -15.95 15.78 10.64
N ARG A 153 -14.93 15.94 9.80
CA ARG A 153 -14.86 15.18 8.55
C ARG A 153 -13.43 14.77 8.24
N ILE A 154 -13.27 13.53 7.78
CA ILE A 154 -12.07 13.06 7.10
C ILE A 154 -12.38 12.99 5.61
N VAL A 155 -11.52 13.59 4.78
CA VAL A 155 -11.59 13.46 3.32
C VAL A 155 -10.41 12.60 2.90
N LEU A 156 -10.69 11.41 2.38
CA LEU A 156 -9.70 10.45 1.92
C LEU A 156 -9.51 10.56 0.41
N VAL A 157 -8.32 10.91 -0.03
CA VAL A 157 -7.90 10.96 -1.45
C VAL A 157 -6.93 9.83 -1.71
N SER A 158 -7.37 8.75 -2.37
CA SER A 158 -6.60 7.54 -2.60
C SER A 158 -7.15 6.76 -3.80
N ASP A 159 -6.32 5.93 -4.42
CA ASP A 159 -6.74 4.98 -5.46
C ASP A 159 -7.37 3.71 -4.88
N LEU A 160 -7.41 3.56 -3.56
CA LEU A 160 -8.07 2.46 -2.84
C LEU A 160 -7.67 1.07 -3.34
N GLN A 161 -6.40 0.86 -3.60
CA GLN A 161 -5.93 -0.42 -4.14
C GLN A 161 -6.27 -1.62 -3.25
N ALA A 162 -6.53 -2.75 -3.91
CA ALA A 162 -6.61 -4.04 -3.23
C ALA A 162 -5.28 -4.31 -2.50
N GLY A 163 -5.36 -4.66 -1.20
CA GLY A 163 -4.17 -4.85 -0.35
C GLY A 163 -3.86 -3.67 0.58
N SER A 164 -4.64 -2.58 0.54
CA SER A 164 -4.58 -1.56 1.59
C SER A 164 -4.92 -2.18 2.94
N ALA A 165 -3.99 -2.11 3.91
CA ALA A 165 -4.19 -2.72 5.23
C ALA A 165 -5.26 -1.95 6.01
N LEU A 166 -6.35 -2.65 6.37
CA LEU A 166 -7.48 -2.11 7.14
C LEU A 166 -7.65 -2.78 8.51
N ASP A 167 -6.80 -3.76 8.84
CA ASP A 167 -6.98 -4.62 10.01
C ASP A 167 -7.04 -3.85 11.33
N SER A 168 -6.31 -2.74 11.44
CA SER A 168 -6.31 -1.87 12.61
C SER A 168 -7.68 -1.24 12.92
N LEU A 169 -8.56 -1.09 11.92
CA LEU A 169 -9.90 -0.55 12.13
C LEU A 169 -10.86 -1.52 12.83
N GLN A 170 -10.56 -2.83 12.82
CA GLN A 170 -11.45 -3.84 13.41
C GLN A 170 -11.61 -3.68 14.94
N ALA A 171 -10.55 -3.19 15.60
CA ALA A 171 -10.53 -2.97 17.04
C ALA A 171 -10.67 -1.49 17.46
N TYR A 172 -10.91 -0.59 16.50
CA TYR A 172 -10.98 0.83 16.76
C TYR A 172 -12.42 1.32 16.89
N ASP A 173 -12.72 1.97 18.02
CA ASP A 173 -14.01 2.62 18.26
C ASP A 173 -14.10 3.92 17.46
N TRP A 174 -14.79 3.87 16.32
CA TRP A 174 -14.96 5.04 15.46
C TRP A 174 -15.74 6.16 16.19
N PRO A 175 -15.17 7.39 16.25
CA PRO A 175 -15.81 8.49 16.96
C PRO A 175 -17.17 8.83 16.38
N LYS A 176 -18.18 8.98 17.26
CA LYS A 176 -19.55 9.35 16.86
C LYS A 176 -19.56 10.71 16.18
N GLY A 177 -20.28 10.83 15.08
CA GLY A 177 -20.41 12.09 14.31
C GLY A 177 -19.19 12.48 13.49
N LEU A 178 -18.19 11.59 13.34
CA LEU A 178 -17.11 11.75 12.41
C LEU A 178 -17.53 11.20 11.03
N GLU A 179 -17.58 12.08 10.04
CA GLU A 179 -17.91 11.74 8.65
C GLU A 179 -16.64 11.36 7.88
N LEU A 180 -16.71 10.27 7.10
CA LEU A 180 -15.69 9.90 6.13
C LEU A 180 -16.21 10.17 4.71
N GLN A 181 -15.57 11.10 4.01
CA GLN A 181 -15.78 11.35 2.59
C GLN A 181 -14.64 10.72 1.81
N VAL A 182 -14.96 9.90 0.83
CA VAL A 182 -13.97 9.24 -0.01
C VAL A 182 -13.95 9.88 -1.38
N GLU A 183 -12.77 10.34 -1.80
CA GLU A 183 -12.49 10.86 -3.15
C GLU A 183 -11.63 9.84 -3.89
N PRO A 184 -12.25 8.85 -4.55
CA PRO A 184 -11.52 7.78 -5.21
C PRO A 184 -10.83 8.29 -6.47
N LEU A 185 -9.56 7.91 -6.61
CA LEU A 185 -8.77 8.15 -7.80
C LEU A 185 -8.77 6.92 -8.70
N LYS A 186 -8.71 7.12 -10.01
CA LYS A 186 -8.66 6.04 -10.97
C LYS A 186 -7.47 6.21 -11.91
N ALA A 187 -6.64 5.18 -12.00
CA ALA A 187 -5.57 5.16 -12.98
C ALA A 187 -6.14 5.30 -14.41
N ARG A 188 -5.46 6.05 -15.25
CA ARG A 188 -5.85 6.23 -16.66
C ARG A 188 -5.68 4.94 -17.45
N ASN A 189 -4.60 4.22 -17.15
CA ASN A 189 -4.27 2.95 -17.78
C ASN A 189 -4.57 1.83 -16.78
N PRO A 190 -5.53 0.94 -17.05
CA PRO A 190 -5.86 -0.15 -16.13
C PRO A 190 -4.78 -1.23 -16.10
N THR A 191 -4.06 -1.43 -17.23
CA THR A 191 -3.08 -2.52 -17.35
C THR A 191 -1.82 -2.22 -16.55
N ASN A 192 -1.65 -2.92 -15.43
CA ASN A 192 -0.44 -2.89 -14.62
C ASN A 192 -0.09 -4.29 -14.14
N ALA A 193 1.18 -4.65 -14.22
CA ALA A 193 1.72 -5.90 -13.69
C ALA A 193 3.00 -5.64 -12.90
N GLY A 194 2.92 -5.79 -11.58
CA GLY A 194 4.05 -5.56 -10.69
C GLY A 194 5.00 -6.75 -10.60
N LEU A 195 6.29 -6.46 -10.39
CA LEU A 195 7.36 -7.43 -10.23
C LEU A 195 7.93 -7.40 -8.82
N GLN A 196 8.10 -8.57 -8.19
CA GLN A 196 8.67 -8.72 -6.86
C GLN A 196 9.70 -9.84 -6.81
N LEU A 197 10.79 -9.64 -6.07
CA LEU A 197 11.70 -10.73 -5.73
C LEU A 197 11.05 -11.67 -4.71
N VAL A 198 11.22 -12.97 -4.93
CA VAL A 198 10.81 -14.00 -3.97
C VAL A 198 12.08 -14.49 -3.29
N ALA A 199 12.20 -14.26 -1.98
CA ALA A 199 13.30 -14.78 -1.20
C ALA A 199 13.24 -16.33 -1.21
N ASP A 200 14.32 -16.98 -1.61
CA ASP A 200 14.45 -18.42 -1.43
C ASP A 200 14.76 -18.69 0.03
N SER A 201 13.81 -19.32 0.72
CA SER A 201 14.00 -19.80 2.10
C SER A 201 14.69 -21.17 2.15
N ARG A 202 15.20 -21.67 1.03
CA ARG A 202 15.80 -23.01 0.94
C ARG A 202 17.14 -22.97 0.25
N ASP A 203 18.09 -23.58 0.93
CA ASP A 203 19.38 -24.04 0.46
C ASP A 203 20.45 -22.97 0.21
N ALA A 204 21.07 -22.58 1.32
CA ALA A 204 22.42 -22.03 1.34
C ALA A 204 23.48 -22.98 0.70
N ASP A 205 23.11 -24.22 0.38
CA ASP A 205 24.05 -25.27 -0.08
C ASP A 205 24.12 -25.45 -1.60
N SER A 206 23.28 -24.79 -2.40
CA SER A 206 23.40 -24.92 -3.85
C SER A 206 24.32 -23.84 -4.44
N GLN A 207 25.53 -24.27 -4.77
CA GLN A 207 26.47 -23.52 -5.58
C GLN A 207 25.79 -22.98 -6.85
N ALA A 208 25.85 -21.65 -7.03
CA ALA A 208 25.33 -20.87 -8.14
C ALA A 208 23.80 -20.91 -8.27
N ALA A 209 23.16 -19.82 -7.88
CA ALA A 209 21.76 -19.56 -8.25
C ALA A 209 21.64 -19.55 -9.78
N VAL A 210 21.24 -20.68 -10.36
CA VAL A 210 21.06 -20.82 -11.81
C VAL A 210 19.88 -19.95 -12.29
N ALA A 211 19.03 -19.52 -11.37
CA ALA A 211 17.86 -18.68 -11.66
C ALA A 211 17.42 -17.87 -10.43
N VAL A 212 16.91 -16.65 -10.68
CA VAL A 212 16.29 -15.81 -9.66
C VAL A 212 14.78 -15.98 -9.72
N ARG A 213 14.15 -16.18 -8.56
CA ARG A 213 12.70 -16.33 -8.49
C ARG A 213 12.04 -14.97 -8.33
N VAL A 214 11.08 -14.70 -9.19
CA VAL A 214 10.28 -13.48 -9.17
C VAL A 214 8.80 -13.81 -9.17
N ARG A 215 8.01 -12.95 -8.54
CA ARG A 215 6.55 -12.97 -8.61
C ARG A 215 6.10 -11.86 -9.54
N VAL A 216 5.29 -12.21 -10.53
CA VAL A 216 4.53 -11.28 -11.36
C VAL A 216 3.10 -11.24 -10.84
N SER A 217 2.58 -10.07 -10.52
CA SER A 217 1.21 -9.86 -10.05
C SER A 217 0.49 -8.94 -11.02
N ASN A 218 -0.61 -9.40 -11.62
CA ASN A 218 -1.38 -8.63 -12.58
C ASN A 218 -2.58 -7.95 -11.89
N ALA A 219 -2.82 -6.68 -12.18
CA ALA A 219 -3.94 -5.93 -11.62
C ALA A 219 -5.29 -6.56 -12.04
N ALA A 220 -6.30 -6.45 -11.16
CA ALA A 220 -7.60 -7.07 -11.38
C ALA A 220 -8.37 -6.45 -12.57
N ASP A 221 -8.09 -5.20 -12.88
CA ASP A 221 -8.68 -4.43 -13.99
C ASP A 221 -7.80 -4.42 -15.25
N SER A 222 -6.72 -5.21 -15.27
CA SER A 222 -5.80 -5.31 -16.41
C SER A 222 -6.49 -5.88 -17.64
N THR A 223 -6.13 -5.35 -18.80
CA THR A 223 -6.60 -5.84 -20.11
C THR A 223 -5.60 -6.76 -20.80
N ARG A 224 -4.43 -6.98 -20.19
CA ARG A 224 -3.36 -7.84 -20.71
C ARG A 224 -3.05 -8.97 -19.76
N GLU A 225 -2.64 -10.09 -20.30
CA GLU A 225 -2.32 -11.34 -19.58
C GLU A 225 -0.93 -11.87 -19.92
N GLN A 226 -0.29 -11.32 -20.97
CA GLN A 226 1.00 -11.80 -21.45
C GLN A 226 2.06 -10.74 -21.22
N PHE A 227 3.10 -11.13 -20.51
CA PHE A 227 4.23 -10.28 -20.14
C PHE A 227 5.52 -11.00 -20.45
N ARG A 228 6.63 -10.25 -20.48
CA ARG A 228 7.98 -10.80 -20.64
C ARG A 228 8.85 -10.34 -19.49
N VAL A 229 9.57 -11.26 -18.88
CA VAL A 229 10.44 -10.99 -17.73
C VAL A 229 11.86 -11.45 -18.07
N GLY A 230 12.82 -10.60 -17.83
CA GLY A 230 14.22 -10.93 -18.11
C GLY A 230 15.20 -9.95 -17.49
N TRP A 231 16.45 -10.31 -17.52
CA TRP A 231 17.54 -9.44 -17.07
C TRP A 231 17.71 -8.27 -18.03
N ALA A 232 18.03 -7.10 -17.48
CA ALA A 232 18.35 -5.90 -18.25
C ALA A 232 19.53 -5.16 -17.62
N ARG A 233 20.19 -4.32 -18.43
CA ARG A 233 21.23 -3.40 -17.97
C ARG A 233 20.60 -2.19 -17.26
N ALA A 234 21.42 -1.46 -16.52
CA ALA A 234 20.96 -0.30 -15.74
C ALA A 234 20.35 0.82 -16.60
N ASP A 235 20.71 0.92 -17.87
CA ASP A 235 20.16 1.87 -18.84
C ASP A 235 18.72 1.57 -19.29
N GLY A 236 18.16 0.43 -18.85
CA GLY A 236 16.81 0.02 -19.20
C GLY A 236 16.61 -0.41 -20.66
N GLY A 237 17.71 -0.65 -21.39
CA GLY A 237 17.73 -1.16 -22.76
C GLY A 237 17.09 -2.55 -22.90
N ASP A 238 17.38 -3.22 -24.02
CA ASP A 238 16.84 -4.56 -24.30
C ASP A 238 17.23 -5.60 -23.26
N PHE A 239 16.50 -6.72 -23.23
CA PHE A 239 16.85 -7.84 -22.36
C PHE A 239 18.26 -8.33 -22.61
N ALA A 240 19.01 -8.53 -21.56
CA ALA A 240 20.33 -9.12 -21.59
C ALA A 240 20.23 -10.65 -21.52
N GLY A 241 19.94 -11.29 -22.65
CA GLY A 241 19.72 -12.73 -22.75
C GLY A 241 18.27 -13.11 -23.02
N ALA A 242 17.93 -14.37 -22.77
CA ALA A 242 16.59 -14.89 -23.01
C ALA A 242 15.61 -14.34 -21.97
N ALA A 243 14.54 -13.70 -22.43
CA ALA A 243 13.40 -13.35 -21.59
C ALA A 243 12.46 -14.56 -21.43
N VAL A 244 11.80 -14.64 -20.30
CA VAL A 244 10.81 -15.66 -19.98
C VAL A 244 9.41 -15.08 -20.22
N ASP A 245 8.58 -15.79 -20.96
CA ASP A 245 7.19 -15.40 -21.17
C ASP A 245 6.36 -15.73 -19.93
N ALA A 246 5.59 -14.77 -19.47
CA ALA A 246 4.74 -14.84 -18.29
C ALA A 246 3.28 -14.67 -18.69
N TYR A 247 2.48 -15.73 -18.55
CA TYR A 247 1.03 -15.66 -18.66
C TYR A 247 0.44 -15.53 -17.24
N VAL A 248 -0.17 -14.39 -16.96
CA VAL A 248 -0.77 -14.06 -15.66
C VAL A 248 -2.12 -13.38 -15.89
N PRO A 249 -3.24 -14.07 -15.67
CA PRO A 249 -4.57 -13.47 -15.80
C PRO A 249 -4.81 -12.30 -14.83
N PRO A 250 -5.76 -11.39 -15.14
CA PRO A 250 -6.12 -10.28 -14.27
C PRO A 250 -6.45 -10.75 -12.84
N GLY A 251 -5.96 -10.03 -11.85
CA GLY A 251 -6.15 -10.32 -10.42
C GLY A 251 -5.36 -11.52 -9.90
N GLN A 252 -4.50 -12.14 -10.72
CA GLN A 252 -3.68 -13.27 -10.32
C GLN A 252 -2.20 -12.91 -10.18
N SER A 253 -1.46 -13.80 -9.53
CA SER A 253 -0.01 -13.72 -9.44
C SER A 253 0.64 -15.06 -9.76
N ARG A 254 1.82 -15.04 -10.36
CA ARG A 254 2.61 -16.22 -10.69
C ARG A 254 4.07 -16.04 -10.29
N VAL A 255 4.61 -17.07 -9.64
CA VAL A 255 6.04 -17.13 -9.35
C VAL A 255 6.74 -17.90 -10.47
N MET A 256 7.84 -17.34 -10.97
CA MET A 256 8.64 -17.94 -12.03
C MET A 256 10.13 -17.79 -11.76
N ALA A 257 10.92 -18.65 -12.37
CA ALA A 257 12.37 -18.59 -12.33
C ALA A 257 12.89 -17.87 -13.57
N VAL A 258 13.71 -16.86 -13.37
CA VAL A 258 14.40 -16.13 -14.45
C VAL A 258 15.86 -16.58 -14.48
N PRO A 259 16.30 -17.30 -15.52
CA PRO A 259 17.67 -17.80 -15.62
C PRO A 259 18.68 -16.68 -15.56
N VAL A 260 19.77 -16.87 -14.84
CA VAL A 260 20.89 -15.93 -14.82
C VAL A 260 21.69 -16.11 -16.11
N PRO A 261 21.89 -15.05 -16.93
CA PRO A 261 22.67 -15.15 -18.15
C PRO A 261 24.12 -15.52 -17.87
N ALA A 262 24.75 -16.28 -18.76
CA ALA A 262 26.16 -16.65 -18.63
C ALA A 262 27.12 -15.44 -18.49
N ASN A 263 26.76 -14.32 -19.11
CA ASN A 263 27.49 -13.04 -19.04
C ASN A 263 26.78 -12.05 -18.09
N ALA A 264 26.49 -12.49 -16.86
CA ALA A 264 25.74 -11.69 -15.87
C ALA A 264 26.54 -10.52 -15.27
N THR A 265 27.82 -10.34 -15.65
CA THR A 265 28.66 -9.25 -15.12
C THR A 265 28.03 -7.89 -15.41
N GLY A 266 27.69 -7.13 -14.34
CA GLY A 266 27.04 -5.82 -14.44
C GLY A 266 25.53 -5.85 -14.62
N LEU A 267 24.89 -7.04 -14.61
CA LEU A 267 23.43 -7.16 -14.57
C LEU A 267 22.97 -7.11 -13.12
N GLN A 268 22.19 -6.08 -12.78
CA GLN A 268 21.72 -5.86 -11.42
C GLN A 268 20.19 -5.74 -11.33
N GLN A 269 19.48 -5.86 -12.45
CA GLN A 269 18.04 -5.71 -12.47
C GLN A 269 17.34 -6.75 -13.36
N ILE A 270 16.16 -7.15 -12.92
CA ILE A 270 15.20 -7.89 -13.72
C ILE A 270 14.05 -6.95 -14.04
N VAL A 271 13.60 -6.95 -15.28
CA VAL A 271 12.53 -6.07 -15.79
C VAL A 271 11.37 -6.89 -16.31
N LEU A 272 10.17 -6.38 -16.09
CA LEU A 272 8.95 -6.85 -16.72
C LEU A 272 8.58 -5.90 -17.87
N ARG A 273 8.03 -6.45 -18.94
CA ARG A 273 7.50 -5.69 -20.09
C ARG A 273 6.19 -6.29 -20.55
N GLY A 274 5.33 -5.43 -21.11
CA GLY A 274 4.07 -5.84 -21.71
C GLY A 274 2.84 -5.19 -21.09
N ASP A 275 3.02 -4.38 -20.06
CA ASP A 275 1.97 -3.53 -19.47
C ASP A 275 2.11 -2.06 -19.92
N ASP A 276 1.27 -1.20 -19.35
CA ASP A 276 1.22 0.22 -19.72
C ASP A 276 1.86 1.13 -18.65
N GLU A 277 2.31 0.54 -17.51
CA GLU A 277 2.92 1.26 -16.40
C GLU A 277 4.29 0.67 -16.06
N ASP A 278 5.30 1.51 -15.90
CA ASP A 278 6.70 1.07 -15.74
C ASP A 278 7.25 1.24 -14.31
N PHE A 279 6.45 1.81 -13.39
CA PHE A 279 6.93 2.20 -12.06
C PHE A 279 7.33 1.02 -11.18
N ASP A 280 6.65 -0.14 -11.28
CA ASP A 280 6.90 -1.37 -10.51
C ASP A 280 7.41 -2.53 -11.38
N ASN A 281 7.87 -2.23 -12.58
CA ASN A 281 8.39 -3.18 -13.56
C ASN A 281 9.86 -3.56 -13.36
N ARG A 282 10.50 -3.12 -12.28
CA ARG A 282 11.93 -3.35 -12.03
C ARG A 282 12.18 -3.85 -10.63
N VAL A 283 13.01 -4.89 -10.53
CA VAL A 283 13.56 -5.34 -9.26
C VAL A 283 15.09 -5.43 -9.37
N TYR A 284 15.75 -5.01 -8.30
CA TYR A 284 17.21 -5.05 -8.25
C TYR A 284 17.65 -6.32 -7.54
N VAL A 285 18.57 -7.04 -8.18
CA VAL A 285 19.19 -8.24 -7.63
C VAL A 285 20.60 -7.89 -7.24
N MET A 286 20.84 -7.78 -5.93
CA MET A 286 22.19 -7.60 -5.41
C MET A 286 22.80 -8.97 -5.16
N PRO A 287 23.99 -9.27 -5.72
CA PRO A 287 24.70 -10.48 -5.33
C PRO A 287 24.99 -10.41 -3.82
N PRO A 288 24.86 -11.54 -3.11
CA PRO A 288 25.22 -11.57 -1.70
C PRO A 288 26.71 -11.21 -1.55
N GLU A 289 26.99 -10.17 -0.78
CA GLU A 289 28.37 -9.89 -0.38
C GLU A 289 28.83 -10.97 0.57
N LYS A 290 29.96 -11.59 0.28
CA LYS A 290 30.59 -12.51 1.20
C LYS A 290 31.07 -11.72 2.41
N GLN A 291 30.34 -11.81 3.51
CA GLN A 291 30.79 -11.27 4.78
C GLN A 291 31.85 -12.20 5.37
N GLN A 292 33.08 -11.74 5.45
CA GLN A 292 34.11 -12.43 6.21
C GLN A 292 34.00 -12.02 7.69
N LEU A 293 33.51 -12.95 8.49
CA LEU A 293 33.49 -12.81 9.94
C LEU A 293 34.80 -13.38 10.51
N SER A 294 35.65 -12.52 11.03
CA SER A 294 36.83 -12.94 11.77
C SER A 294 36.45 -13.13 13.22
N VAL A 295 36.53 -14.37 13.72
CA VAL A 295 36.25 -14.68 15.11
C VAL A 295 37.58 -14.92 15.82
N ALA A 296 37.91 -14.09 16.83
CA ALA A 296 39.06 -14.29 17.70
C ALA A 296 38.63 -15.02 18.98
N TYR A 297 39.20 -16.18 19.23
CA TYR A 297 38.99 -16.90 20.47
C TYR A 297 40.17 -16.66 21.44
N PHE A 298 39.85 -16.28 22.66
CA PHE A 298 40.83 -16.07 23.75
C PHE A 298 40.55 -17.12 24.81
N GLY A 299 41.40 -18.13 24.86
CA GLY A 299 41.31 -19.23 25.83
C GLY A 299 42.52 -20.15 25.75
N SER A 300 42.66 -21.05 26.72
CA SER A 300 43.69 -22.10 26.76
C SER A 300 43.17 -23.47 26.28
N ASP A 301 42.02 -23.49 25.64
CA ASP A 301 41.33 -24.70 25.22
C ASP A 301 42.11 -25.43 24.13
N ALA A 302 42.13 -26.78 24.21
CA ALA A 302 42.66 -27.61 23.15
C ALA A 302 41.60 -27.75 22.04
N ALA A 303 41.99 -27.52 20.78
CA ALA A 303 41.10 -27.54 19.65
C ALA A 303 40.48 -28.91 19.32
N ASP A 304 41.11 -29.97 19.80
CA ASP A 304 40.73 -31.37 19.60
C ASP A 304 39.94 -31.96 20.79
N ASP A 305 39.83 -31.25 21.91
CA ASP A 305 39.09 -31.71 23.09
C ASP A 305 37.57 -31.45 22.93
N ILE A 306 36.83 -32.56 22.81
CA ILE A 306 35.34 -32.52 22.64
C ILE A 306 34.59 -31.97 23.86
N HIS A 307 35.26 -31.73 24.98
CA HIS A 307 34.66 -31.18 26.20
C HIS A 307 34.87 -29.65 26.32
N GLN A 308 35.59 -29.06 25.38
CA GLN A 308 35.97 -27.66 25.44
C GLN A 308 35.23 -26.79 24.40
N PRO A 309 34.91 -25.52 24.73
CA PRO A 309 34.17 -24.60 23.85
C PRO A 309 34.83 -24.41 22.48
N LEU A 310 36.16 -24.37 22.38
CA LEU A 310 36.87 -24.15 21.12
C LEU A 310 36.57 -25.24 20.07
N PHE A 311 36.43 -26.50 20.52
CA PHE A 311 36.06 -27.59 19.63
C PHE A 311 34.72 -27.40 18.94
N PHE A 312 33.74 -26.92 19.68
CA PHE A 312 32.39 -26.64 19.14
C PHE A 312 32.37 -25.35 18.29
N LEU A 313 33.12 -24.32 18.69
CA LEU A 313 33.20 -23.06 17.97
C LEU A 313 33.76 -23.27 16.55
N GLN A 314 34.84 -24.04 16.41
CA GLN A 314 35.43 -24.34 15.11
C GLN A 314 34.51 -25.13 14.19
N ARG A 315 33.62 -25.96 14.76
CA ARG A 315 32.65 -26.75 13.99
C ARG A 315 31.33 -26.02 13.74
N ALA A 316 30.98 -25.06 14.58
CA ALA A 316 29.82 -24.24 14.41
C ALA A 316 30.00 -23.14 13.32
N LEU A 317 31.25 -22.78 13.04
CA LEU A 317 31.64 -21.80 12.02
C LEU A 317 32.50 -22.50 10.94
N PRO A 318 31.92 -23.45 10.21
CA PRO A 318 32.63 -24.01 9.05
C PRO A 318 32.82 -22.90 8.00
N ASP A 319 33.80 -23.07 7.11
CA ASP A 319 33.95 -22.25 5.91
C ASP A 319 32.66 -22.32 5.09
N ASN A 320 31.68 -21.54 5.50
CA ASN A 320 30.42 -21.43 4.80
C ASN A 320 30.54 -20.30 3.77
N PRO A 321 30.39 -20.57 2.48
CA PRO A 321 30.49 -19.53 1.44
C PRO A 321 29.42 -18.42 1.57
N HIS A 322 28.50 -18.56 2.52
CA HIS A 322 27.44 -17.60 2.81
C HIS A 322 27.59 -16.87 4.15
N LEU A 323 28.61 -17.16 4.93
CA LEU A 323 29.06 -16.43 6.12
C LEU A 323 30.31 -15.64 5.82
#